data_82247d22b602d82b18c52997b2fe0592
#
_entry.id   82247d22b602d82b18c52997b2fe0592
#
_cell.length_a   1.000
_cell.length_b   1.000
_cell.length_c   1.000
_cell.angle_alpha   90.00
_cell.angle_beta   90.00
_cell.angle_gamma   90.00
#
_symmetry.space_group_name_H-M   'P 1'
#
loop_
_entity.id
_entity.type
_entity.pdbx_description
1 polymer ?
#
loop_
_entity_poly.entity_id
_entity_poly.type
_entity_poly.pdbx_seq_one_letter_code
_entity_poly.pdbx_strand_id
1 'polypeptide(L)'
;ESFLAVARGAKNTPPVLIVMRYLQGGDVPIIGYVGKGIVYDSGGYSLKSNANMKNMFDDMGGAAAVIGAMSAIANQKLPINVVGVIAACENKLSYDSYTPGDIIGSMAGKSIEVTNTDAEGRLTLADAITYAIRKERCDILVDIATLTGAAKAAVGKYSSAVITNDDVL
;
A
#
# COMPACT_ATOMS: atom_id res chain seq x y z
N GLU A 1 6.77 1.46 -10.84
CA GLU A 1 8.13 2.04 -10.81
C GLU A 1 8.53 2.41 -9.38
N SER A 2 7.76 3.26 -8.68
CA SER A 2 8.04 3.64 -7.29
C SER A 2 7.98 2.46 -6.32
N PHE A 3 7.04 1.54 -6.50
CA PHE A 3 6.98 0.27 -5.78
C PHE A 3 8.29 -0.54 -5.92
N LEU A 4 8.81 -0.67 -7.14
CA LEU A 4 10.05 -1.41 -7.38
C LEU A 4 11.28 -0.70 -6.80
N ALA A 5 11.26 0.63 -6.70
CA ALA A 5 12.33 1.38 -6.06
C ALA A 5 12.45 1.07 -4.56
N VAL A 6 11.30 0.99 -3.86
CA VAL A 6 11.27 0.57 -2.44
C VAL A 6 11.86 -0.83 -2.25
N ALA A 7 11.52 -1.75 -3.15
CA ALA A 7 11.93 -3.16 -3.06
C ALA A 7 13.42 -3.41 -3.36
N ARG A 8 14.15 -2.45 -3.94
CA ARG A 8 15.54 -2.65 -4.39
C ARG A 8 16.49 -3.19 -3.32
N GLY A 9 16.27 -2.79 -2.06
CA GLY A 9 17.11 -3.22 -0.94
C GLY A 9 16.95 -4.69 -0.54
N ALA A 10 15.91 -5.38 -1.02
CA ALA A 10 15.52 -6.72 -0.59
C ALA A 10 15.76 -7.76 -1.70
N LYS A 11 17.01 -7.96 -2.13
CA LYS A 11 17.37 -8.83 -3.27
C LYS A 11 16.83 -10.27 -3.18
N ASN A 12 16.76 -10.84 -1.99
CA ASN A 12 16.36 -12.23 -1.79
C ASN A 12 14.86 -12.39 -1.63
N THR A 13 14.12 -11.29 -1.59
CA THR A 13 12.67 -11.26 -1.44
C THR A 13 12.08 -10.41 -2.56
N PRO A 14 11.83 -10.98 -3.74
CA PRO A 14 11.31 -10.21 -4.87
C PRO A 14 9.95 -9.61 -4.54
N PRO A 15 9.68 -8.36 -5.00
CA PRO A 15 8.39 -7.74 -4.81
C PRO A 15 7.30 -8.47 -5.59
N VAL A 16 6.08 -8.52 -5.02
CA VAL A 16 4.91 -9.17 -5.62
C VAL A 16 3.73 -8.21 -5.65
N LEU A 17 3.15 -8.02 -6.83
CA LEU A 17 1.86 -7.35 -6.94
C LEU A 17 0.74 -8.41 -6.89
N ILE A 18 -0.06 -8.36 -5.83
CA ILE A 18 -1.20 -9.27 -5.63
C ILE A 18 -2.46 -8.56 -6.12
N VAL A 19 -3.21 -9.23 -7.00
CA VAL A 19 -4.48 -8.72 -7.51
C VAL A 19 -5.55 -9.79 -7.31
N MET A 20 -6.59 -9.44 -6.56
CA MET A 20 -7.74 -10.29 -6.27
C MET A 20 -8.98 -9.68 -6.91
N ARG A 21 -9.75 -10.47 -7.67
CA ARG A 21 -10.95 -9.99 -8.35
C ARG A 21 -12.17 -10.77 -7.89
N TYR A 22 -13.21 -10.04 -7.53
CA TYR A 22 -14.54 -10.57 -7.28
C TYR A 22 -15.55 -9.71 -8.05
N LEU A 23 -16.06 -10.22 -9.17
CA LEU A 23 -16.89 -9.47 -10.11
C LEU A 23 -18.24 -10.20 -10.28
N GLN A 24 -19.14 -10.03 -9.31
CA GLN A 24 -20.44 -10.66 -9.26
C GLN A 24 -21.59 -9.65 -9.25
N GLY A 25 -21.30 -8.35 -9.42
CA GLY A 25 -22.30 -7.27 -9.38
C GLY A 25 -22.94 -6.95 -10.72
N GLY A 26 -22.49 -7.56 -11.82
CA GLY A 26 -22.96 -7.18 -13.16
C GLY A 26 -22.51 -5.77 -13.56
N ASP A 27 -23.44 -4.96 -14.07
CA ASP A 27 -23.15 -3.60 -14.56
C ASP A 27 -23.24 -2.54 -13.46
N VAL A 28 -22.43 -2.72 -12.40
CA VAL A 28 -22.29 -1.75 -11.32
C VAL A 28 -20.81 -1.32 -11.19
N PRO A 29 -20.51 -0.16 -10.57
CA PRO A 29 -19.14 0.31 -10.38
C PRO A 29 -18.22 -0.73 -9.74
N ILE A 30 -16.94 -0.70 -10.11
CA ILE A 30 -15.89 -1.53 -9.52
C ILE A 30 -15.26 -0.77 -8.36
N ILE A 31 -15.32 -1.33 -7.17
CA ILE A 31 -14.67 -0.81 -5.97
C ILE A 31 -13.26 -1.40 -5.89
N GLY A 32 -12.24 -0.55 -5.84
CA GLY A 32 -10.86 -0.94 -5.63
C GLY A 32 -10.45 -0.80 -4.17
N TYR A 33 -10.04 -1.88 -3.53
CA TYR A 33 -9.36 -1.86 -2.23
C TYR A 33 -7.86 -1.96 -2.43
N VAL A 34 -7.11 -0.96 -1.97
CA VAL A 34 -5.64 -0.95 -2.07
C VAL A 34 -5.05 -1.07 -0.67
N GLY A 35 -4.22 -2.10 -0.45
CA GLY A 35 -3.62 -2.38 0.86
C GLY A 35 -2.12 -2.12 0.89
N LYS A 36 -1.61 -1.38 1.89
CA LYS A 36 -0.18 -1.31 2.15
C LYS A 36 0.32 -2.68 2.55
N GLY A 37 1.32 -3.20 1.82
CA GLY A 37 1.86 -4.55 1.97
C GLY A 37 3.37 -4.59 2.25
N ILE A 38 3.87 -3.74 3.14
CA ILE A 38 5.29 -3.77 3.54
C ILE A 38 5.46 -4.88 4.58
N VAL A 39 6.01 -6.02 4.16
CA VAL A 39 6.14 -7.21 5.03
C VAL A 39 7.29 -7.10 6.04
N TYR A 40 8.21 -6.18 5.82
CA TYR A 40 9.16 -5.71 6.81
C TYR A 40 9.64 -4.31 6.44
N ASP A 41 9.57 -3.36 7.39
CA ASP A 41 10.02 -1.98 7.19
C ASP A 41 11.18 -1.62 8.12
N SER A 42 12.38 -1.57 7.57
CA SER A 42 13.56 -1.08 8.29
C SER A 42 13.70 0.45 8.30
N GLY A 43 12.92 1.13 7.45
CA GLY A 43 13.09 2.55 7.13
C GLY A 43 14.08 2.79 5.98
N GLY A 44 14.81 1.78 5.52
CA GLY A 44 15.86 1.94 4.51
C GLY A 44 17.01 2.81 5.04
N TYR A 45 17.54 3.73 4.21
CA TYR A 45 18.59 4.66 4.65
C TYR A 45 18.14 5.63 5.74
N SER A 46 16.86 5.95 5.81
CA SER A 46 16.24 6.64 6.96
C SER A 46 15.92 5.64 8.07
N LEU A 47 16.95 4.95 8.56
CA LEU A 47 16.86 3.77 9.41
C LEU A 47 16.09 4.04 10.70
N LYS A 48 15.12 3.19 10.99
CA LYS A 48 14.36 3.24 12.25
C LYS A 48 15.25 2.96 13.46
N SER A 49 14.92 3.57 14.59
CA SER A 49 15.52 3.19 15.86
C SER A 49 15.14 1.75 16.25
N ASN A 50 15.94 1.08 17.08
CA ASN A 50 15.64 -0.27 17.56
C ASN A 50 14.24 -0.39 18.19
N ALA A 51 13.80 0.63 18.92
CA ALA A 51 12.49 0.65 19.55
C ALA A 51 11.35 0.66 18.51
N ASN A 52 11.53 1.40 17.40
CA ASN A 52 10.53 1.52 16.37
C ASN A 52 10.60 0.38 15.33
N MET A 53 11.74 -0.31 15.21
CA MET A 53 11.95 -1.38 14.23
C MET A 53 11.38 -2.74 14.69
N LYS A 54 11.29 -2.98 15.99
CA LYS A 54 11.04 -4.29 16.57
C LYS A 54 9.80 -5.02 16.03
N ASN A 55 8.74 -4.27 15.71
CA ASN A 55 7.46 -4.85 15.26
C ASN A 55 7.14 -4.53 13.78
N MET A 56 8.12 -4.09 13.00
CA MET A 56 7.89 -3.66 11.62
C MET A 56 7.60 -4.79 10.62
N PHE A 57 7.43 -6.02 11.10
CA PHE A 57 6.80 -7.11 10.34
C PHE A 57 5.28 -6.97 10.25
N ASP A 58 4.65 -6.07 11.01
CA ASP A 58 3.21 -5.80 11.00
C ASP A 58 2.80 -4.65 10.04
N ASP A 59 3.75 -4.09 9.30
CA ASP A 59 3.52 -2.95 8.39
C ASP A 59 2.80 -3.34 7.08
N MET A 60 2.13 -4.47 7.15
CA MET A 60 1.23 -5.04 6.13
C MET A 60 -0.23 -5.15 6.63
N GLY A 61 -0.57 -4.44 7.69
CA GLY A 61 -1.93 -4.45 8.26
C GLY A 61 -3.00 -4.01 7.26
N GLY A 62 -2.67 -3.05 6.38
CA GLY A 62 -3.55 -2.64 5.29
C GLY A 62 -3.83 -3.77 4.29
N ALA A 63 -2.79 -4.50 3.88
CA ALA A 63 -2.91 -5.68 3.02
C ALA A 63 -3.75 -6.78 3.69
N ALA A 64 -3.52 -7.04 4.98
CA ALA A 64 -4.29 -8.03 5.74
C ALA A 64 -5.78 -7.66 5.78
N ALA A 65 -6.12 -6.38 5.98
CA ALA A 65 -7.49 -5.91 5.97
C ALA A 65 -8.16 -6.11 4.59
N VAL A 66 -7.44 -5.80 3.50
CA VAL A 66 -7.94 -6.02 2.13
C VAL A 66 -8.18 -7.50 1.86
N ILE A 67 -7.25 -8.39 2.21
CA ILE A 67 -7.41 -9.85 2.04
C ILE A 67 -8.62 -10.35 2.83
N GLY A 68 -8.76 -9.90 4.08
CA GLY A 68 -9.90 -10.27 4.93
C GLY A 68 -11.23 -9.80 4.34
N ALA A 69 -11.31 -8.56 3.86
CA ALA A 69 -12.49 -8.01 3.21
C ALA A 69 -12.86 -8.79 1.94
N MET A 70 -11.89 -9.07 1.06
CA MET A 70 -12.11 -9.85 -0.16
C MET A 70 -12.62 -11.27 0.15
N SER A 71 -12.07 -11.91 1.17
CA SER A 71 -12.53 -13.22 1.63
C SER A 71 -13.97 -13.17 2.16
N ALA A 72 -14.30 -12.17 2.97
CA ALA A 72 -15.66 -12.00 3.51
C ALA A 72 -16.69 -11.76 2.40
N ILE A 73 -16.38 -10.87 1.46
CA ILE A 73 -17.24 -10.53 0.31
C ILE A 73 -17.51 -11.78 -0.53
N ALA A 74 -16.47 -12.56 -0.85
CA ALA A 74 -16.60 -13.77 -1.65
C ALA A 74 -17.44 -14.85 -0.94
N ASN A 75 -17.20 -15.05 0.37
CA ASN A 75 -17.94 -16.04 1.16
C ASN A 75 -19.42 -15.67 1.33
N GLN A 76 -19.74 -14.38 1.45
CA GLN A 76 -21.12 -13.90 1.55
C GLN A 76 -21.83 -13.82 0.19
N LYS A 77 -21.12 -14.02 -0.91
CA LYS A 77 -21.64 -13.94 -2.28
C LYS A 77 -22.37 -12.64 -2.56
N LEU A 78 -21.77 -11.51 -2.14
CA LEU A 78 -22.39 -10.20 -2.32
C LEU A 78 -22.50 -9.85 -3.81
N PRO A 79 -23.59 -9.22 -4.28
CA PRO A 79 -23.78 -8.83 -5.68
C PRO A 79 -23.05 -7.50 -5.98
N ILE A 80 -21.73 -7.48 -5.86
CA ILE A 80 -20.87 -6.30 -6.09
C ILE A 80 -19.63 -6.66 -6.90
N ASN A 81 -18.97 -5.65 -7.46
CA ASN A 81 -17.69 -5.78 -8.13
C ASN A 81 -16.59 -5.17 -7.26
N VAL A 82 -15.61 -5.97 -6.86
CA VAL A 82 -14.50 -5.52 -6.02
C VAL A 82 -13.18 -6.08 -6.53
N VAL A 83 -12.16 -5.23 -6.52
CA VAL A 83 -10.78 -5.62 -6.84
C VAL A 83 -9.88 -5.21 -5.67
N GLY A 84 -9.15 -6.18 -5.11
CA GLY A 84 -8.09 -5.94 -4.13
C GLY A 84 -6.72 -5.85 -4.81
N VAL A 85 -5.95 -4.82 -4.52
CA VAL A 85 -4.59 -4.63 -5.06
C VAL A 85 -3.61 -4.40 -3.91
N ILE A 86 -2.53 -5.20 -3.86
CA ILE A 86 -1.51 -5.11 -2.82
C ILE A 86 -0.13 -5.13 -3.48
N ALA A 87 0.66 -4.09 -3.25
CA ALA A 87 2.07 -4.04 -3.61
C ALA A 87 2.91 -4.55 -2.43
N ALA A 88 3.23 -5.86 -2.44
CA ALA A 88 3.92 -6.52 -1.35
C ALA A 88 5.44 -6.51 -1.57
N CYS A 89 6.20 -5.93 -0.63
CA CYS A 89 7.67 -5.93 -0.63
C CYS A 89 8.23 -5.68 0.76
N GLU A 90 9.54 -5.73 0.89
CA GLU A 90 10.28 -5.29 2.06
C GLU A 90 10.97 -3.96 1.77
N ASN A 91 11.02 -3.07 2.76
CA ASN A 91 11.87 -1.87 2.76
C ASN A 91 13.12 -2.15 3.58
N LYS A 92 14.16 -2.63 2.91
CA LYS A 92 15.43 -3.04 3.54
C LYS A 92 16.60 -2.16 3.11
N LEU A 93 17.55 -2.00 4.02
CA LEU A 93 18.81 -1.32 3.77
C LEU A 93 19.81 -2.27 3.13
N SER A 94 20.32 -1.90 1.97
CA SER A 94 21.44 -2.54 1.29
C SER A 94 22.17 -1.53 0.38
N TYR A 95 23.23 -1.93 -0.25
CA TYR A 95 23.94 -1.05 -1.20
C TYR A 95 23.13 -0.73 -2.47
N ASP A 96 22.09 -1.50 -2.77
CA ASP A 96 21.19 -1.24 -3.91
C ASP A 96 19.93 -0.43 -3.52
N SER A 97 19.73 -0.14 -2.23
CA SER A 97 18.56 0.60 -1.76
C SER A 97 18.52 2.02 -2.34
N TYR A 98 17.31 2.49 -2.58
CA TYR A 98 17.10 3.90 -2.90
C TYR A 98 17.46 4.80 -1.71
N THR A 99 17.81 6.05 -1.99
CA THR A 99 18.35 6.99 -1.01
C THR A 99 17.55 8.30 -0.97
N PRO A 100 17.57 9.02 0.17
CA PRO A 100 17.09 10.39 0.18
C PRO A 100 17.85 11.24 -0.87
N GLY A 101 17.13 12.01 -1.66
CA GLY A 101 17.64 12.78 -2.80
C GLY A 101 17.44 12.08 -4.15
N ASP A 102 17.10 10.79 -4.18
CA ASP A 102 16.77 10.10 -5.43
C ASP A 102 15.50 10.67 -6.05
N ILE A 103 15.48 10.77 -7.38
CA ILE A 103 14.29 11.06 -8.15
C ILE A 103 13.85 9.77 -8.84
N ILE A 104 12.71 9.23 -8.44
CA ILE A 104 12.17 7.97 -8.94
C ILE A 104 10.92 8.21 -9.79
N GLY A 105 10.67 7.33 -10.75
CA GLY A 105 9.44 7.34 -11.52
C GLY A 105 8.29 6.67 -10.79
N SER A 106 7.06 6.96 -11.22
CA SER A 106 5.85 6.25 -10.80
C SER A 106 5.07 5.72 -12.00
N MET A 107 4.22 4.72 -11.78
CA MET A 107 3.33 4.18 -12.81
C MET A 107 2.37 5.24 -13.37
N ALA A 108 2.11 6.32 -12.63
CA ALA A 108 1.32 7.46 -13.08
C ALA A 108 2.04 8.33 -14.12
N GLY A 109 3.34 8.14 -14.32
CA GLY A 109 4.19 8.96 -15.19
C GLY A 109 4.67 10.24 -14.50
N LYS A 110 4.59 10.30 -13.18
CA LYS A 110 5.13 11.39 -12.35
C LYS A 110 6.49 11.01 -11.80
N SER A 111 7.41 11.94 -11.70
CA SER A 111 8.63 11.79 -10.91
C SER A 111 8.37 12.21 -9.46
N ILE A 112 9.02 11.49 -8.56
CA ILE A 112 8.89 11.65 -7.11
C ILE A 112 10.29 11.85 -6.53
N GLU A 113 10.51 12.96 -5.84
CA GLU A 113 11.71 13.16 -5.03
C GLU A 113 11.56 12.40 -3.71
N VAL A 114 12.52 11.54 -3.41
CA VAL A 114 12.58 10.80 -2.15
C VAL A 114 13.27 11.66 -1.11
N THR A 115 12.53 12.21 -0.17
CA THR A 115 13.10 12.99 0.94
C THR A 115 13.33 12.15 2.18
N ASN A 116 12.65 11.00 2.29
CA ASN A 116 12.74 10.09 3.43
C ASN A 116 12.38 8.67 2.97
N THR A 117 13.29 7.72 3.13
CA THR A 117 13.06 6.33 2.74
C THR A 117 12.19 5.55 3.74
N ASP A 118 11.90 6.10 4.93
CA ASP A 118 10.90 5.60 5.89
C ASP A 118 9.46 6.08 5.55
N ALA A 119 9.30 6.71 4.39
CA ALA A 119 8.01 7.06 3.81
C ALA A 119 7.70 6.18 2.57
N GLU A 120 8.10 4.94 2.59
CA GLU A 120 8.01 3.93 1.52
C GLU A 120 6.56 3.55 1.19
N GLY A 121 5.68 3.52 2.19
CA GLY A 121 4.29 3.10 2.04
C GLY A 121 3.55 3.92 1.00
N ARG A 122 3.70 5.24 1.01
CA ARG A 122 3.10 6.12 -0.01
C ARG A 122 3.65 5.88 -1.41
N LEU A 123 4.88 5.42 -1.53
CA LEU A 123 5.51 5.11 -2.83
C LEU A 123 4.94 3.81 -3.42
N THR A 124 4.73 2.79 -2.59
CA THR A 124 4.12 1.53 -3.02
C THR A 124 2.64 1.73 -3.34
N LEU A 125 1.91 2.51 -2.54
CA LEU A 125 0.50 2.85 -2.76
C LEU A 125 0.31 3.67 -4.04
N ALA A 126 1.20 4.59 -4.38
CA ALA A 126 1.10 5.39 -5.61
C ALA A 126 1.02 4.50 -6.87
N ASP A 127 1.84 3.45 -6.95
CA ASP A 127 1.81 2.50 -8.06
C ASP A 127 0.60 1.55 -7.97
N ALA A 128 0.25 1.06 -6.77
CA ALA A 128 -0.89 0.16 -6.58
C ALA A 128 -2.23 0.85 -6.90
N ILE A 129 -2.43 2.09 -6.47
CA ILE A 129 -3.60 2.92 -6.81
C ILE A 129 -3.67 3.16 -8.32
N THR A 130 -2.53 3.54 -8.93
CA THR A 130 -2.48 3.75 -10.38
C THR A 130 -2.80 2.47 -11.15
N TYR A 131 -2.34 1.32 -10.65
CA TYR A 131 -2.66 0.01 -11.24
C TYR A 131 -4.16 -0.27 -11.15
N ALA A 132 -4.78 -0.08 -9.98
CA ALA A 132 -6.21 -0.27 -9.78
C ALA A 132 -7.04 0.58 -10.75
N ILE A 133 -6.68 1.86 -10.94
CA ILE A 133 -7.37 2.75 -11.88
C ILE A 133 -7.15 2.32 -13.33
N ARG A 134 -5.89 2.15 -13.75
CA ARG A 134 -5.55 2.03 -15.18
C ARG A 134 -5.70 0.61 -15.72
N LYS A 135 -5.46 -0.41 -14.90
CA LYS A 135 -5.47 -1.82 -15.32
C LYS A 135 -6.74 -2.54 -14.90
N GLU A 136 -7.22 -2.28 -13.70
CA GLU A 136 -8.42 -2.94 -13.17
C GLU A 136 -9.69 -2.11 -13.37
N ARG A 137 -9.57 -0.85 -13.85
CA ARG A 137 -10.71 0.02 -14.15
C ARG A 137 -11.61 0.29 -12.96
N CYS A 138 -11.03 0.38 -11.77
CA CYS A 138 -11.79 0.72 -10.57
C CYS A 138 -12.34 2.15 -10.64
N ASP A 139 -13.62 2.32 -10.31
CA ASP A 139 -14.35 3.59 -10.31
C ASP A 139 -14.24 4.31 -8.97
N ILE A 140 -14.23 3.53 -7.89
CA ILE A 140 -14.13 4.00 -6.50
C ILE A 140 -12.90 3.34 -5.88
N LEU A 141 -12.14 4.09 -5.10
CA LEU A 141 -10.94 3.56 -4.44
C LEU A 141 -10.97 3.83 -2.94
N VAL A 142 -10.60 2.81 -2.20
CA VAL A 142 -10.32 2.90 -0.76
C VAL A 142 -8.94 2.30 -0.52
N ASP A 143 -8.01 3.09 -0.02
CA ASP A 143 -6.71 2.57 0.41
C ASP A 143 -6.64 2.43 1.93
N ILE A 144 -5.95 1.39 2.40
CA ILE A 144 -5.82 1.04 3.81
C ILE A 144 -4.35 0.81 4.12
N ALA A 145 -3.83 1.54 5.09
CA ALA A 145 -2.40 1.51 5.36
C ALA A 145 -2.06 1.79 6.83
N THR A 146 -1.10 1.06 7.35
CA THR A 146 -0.33 1.41 8.54
C THR A 146 0.70 2.48 8.17
N LEU A 147 0.22 3.67 7.77
CA LEU A 147 1.00 4.61 6.95
C LEU A 147 1.98 5.46 7.75
N THR A 148 1.56 5.95 8.93
CA THR A 148 2.38 6.87 9.71
C THR A 148 2.01 6.89 11.19
N GLY A 149 3.00 6.96 12.05
CA GLY A 149 2.80 7.17 13.49
C GLY A 149 2.08 8.49 13.81
N ALA A 150 2.14 9.48 12.91
CA ALA A 150 1.42 10.75 13.06
C ALA A 150 -0.11 10.56 13.09
N ALA A 151 -0.68 9.62 12.35
CA ALA A 151 -2.10 9.31 12.42
C ALA A 151 -2.49 8.84 13.83
N LYS A 152 -1.71 7.92 14.42
CA LYS A 152 -1.92 7.46 15.80
C LYS A 152 -1.77 8.60 16.82
N ALA A 153 -0.87 9.54 16.58
CA ALA A 153 -0.71 10.70 17.46
C ALA A 153 -1.92 11.65 17.35
N ALA A 154 -2.51 11.78 16.15
CA ALA A 154 -3.64 12.67 15.90
C ALA A 154 -4.97 12.13 16.46
N VAL A 155 -5.28 10.83 16.25
CA VAL A 155 -6.59 10.26 16.56
C VAL A 155 -6.57 9.24 17.71
N GLY A 156 -5.40 8.95 18.28
CA GLY A 156 -5.22 7.98 19.36
C GLY A 156 -5.15 6.55 18.85
N LYS A 157 -5.01 5.61 19.80
CA LYS A 157 -4.76 4.19 19.48
C LYS A 157 -6.01 3.35 19.23
N TYR A 158 -7.19 3.93 19.43
CA TYR A 158 -8.48 3.23 19.31
C TYR A 158 -9.28 3.68 18.10
N SER A 159 -8.74 4.60 17.29
CA SER A 159 -9.41 5.17 16.13
C SER A 159 -8.52 5.06 14.90
N SER A 160 -9.15 5.03 13.73
CA SER A 160 -8.48 5.17 12.43
C SER A 160 -8.74 6.56 11.87
N ALA A 161 -7.72 7.17 11.28
CA ALA A 161 -7.90 8.40 10.52
C ALA A 161 -8.49 8.06 9.14
N VAL A 162 -9.57 8.73 8.77
CA VAL A 162 -10.18 8.62 7.44
C VAL A 162 -10.05 9.96 6.75
N ILE A 163 -9.57 9.95 5.50
CA ILE A 163 -9.48 11.10 4.63
C ILE A 163 -10.21 10.74 3.34
N THR A 164 -11.14 11.56 2.93
CA THR A 164 -11.95 11.32 1.74
C THR A 164 -12.04 12.58 0.88
N ASN A 165 -12.28 12.40 -0.42
CA ASN A 165 -12.68 13.44 -1.36
C ASN A 165 -14.19 13.38 -1.69
N ASP A 166 -14.94 12.56 -0.96
CA ASP A 166 -16.39 12.42 -1.07
C ASP A 166 -17.00 12.40 0.34
N ASP A 167 -17.77 13.44 0.69
CA ASP A 167 -18.38 13.61 2.01
C ASP A 167 -19.58 12.68 2.25
N VAL A 168 -19.99 11.91 1.24
CA VAL A 168 -21.13 10.97 1.31
C VAL A 168 -20.68 9.54 1.57
N LEU A 169 -19.40 9.23 1.31
CA LEU A 169 -18.79 7.93 1.53
C LEU A 169 -18.38 7.71 2.99
#